data_bf09ad234a5bad19870b2180a908e8e0
#
_entry.id   bf09ad234a5bad19870b2180a908e8e0
#
_cell.length_a   1.000
_cell.length_b   1.000
_cell.length_c   1.000
_cell.angle_alpha   90.00
_cell.angle_beta   90.00
_cell.angle_gamma   90.00
#
_symmetry.space_group_name_H-M   'P 1'
#
loop_
_entity.id
_entity.type
_entity.pdbx_description
1 polymer ?
#
loop_
_entity_poly.entity_id
_entity_poly.type
_entity_poly.pdbx_seq_one_letter_code
_entity_poly.pdbx_strand_id
1 'polypeptide(L)'
;MTFSNEPRIITTDDHPIRHHMIDKDAMKVLRILRENGYAGYLVGGGVRDLYLNKSPKDFDISTDARPGQVRKLFRNSRTIGRRFRLVQVFFHGKEIEVSTLRSLSEYDLDGPESVLAPNNTYGSLGEDAQRRDLTVNGLFYEIENNTIIDYVDGINDLDKSVVQFVGEPVRRITRDPVRMLRAIRHAGRLGFRISPESWQAICENHEKLTLCPPSRIRDEFFKDLHSGALSEWLKLALDTELFFDIFGLYKKPLSQKEGAEERPYREQLSAIAKVIDRCANLAKDSGKRGLANDFLLALLLVPWANANFDLVRQRVKGAEAFRFSKILRDELDKGLGIQLNLRRSIRQEMVILLSNLPQFLRYHESNSWPKWIKKKSYYKSCSLFCELYAESLTGNQAELPVSPLKQEYRSKPTEQSRSKGNRSRRKSYNPSFSSKKKGIFGLKK
;
A
#
# COMPACT_ATOMS: atom_id res chain seq x y z
N MET A 1 1.93 9.20 -30.54
CA MET A 1 1.18 10.44 -30.29
C MET A 1 2.16 11.54 -29.94
N THR A 2 2.28 12.56 -30.76
CA THR A 2 3.05 13.77 -30.47
C THR A 2 2.26 14.55 -29.41
N PHE A 3 2.74 14.53 -28.17
CA PHE A 3 2.13 15.34 -27.11
C PHE A 3 2.27 16.82 -27.47
N SER A 4 1.20 17.58 -27.44
CA SER A 4 1.26 19.01 -27.61
C SER A 4 2.03 19.58 -26.40
N ASN A 5 2.99 20.46 -26.68
CA ASN A 5 3.75 21.16 -25.62
C ASN A 5 2.86 22.18 -24.88
N GLU A 6 1.66 22.43 -25.38
CA GLU A 6 0.70 23.38 -24.82
C GLU A 6 -0.36 22.62 -24.00
N PRO A 7 -0.65 23.06 -22.76
CA PRO A 7 -1.68 22.46 -21.94
C PRO A 7 -3.08 22.87 -22.41
N ARG A 8 -4.03 21.97 -22.22
CA ARG A 8 -5.44 22.35 -22.21
C ARG A 8 -5.73 23.03 -20.87
N ILE A 9 -6.26 24.26 -20.91
CA ILE A 9 -6.71 25.01 -19.75
C ILE A 9 -8.21 24.87 -19.64
N ILE A 10 -8.69 24.35 -18.51
CA ILE A 10 -10.10 24.21 -18.21
C ILE A 10 -10.48 25.27 -17.19
N THR A 11 -11.41 26.13 -17.55
CA THR A 11 -11.81 27.30 -16.76
C THR A 11 -12.84 26.90 -15.70
N THR A 12 -13.12 27.82 -14.78
CA THR A 12 -14.07 27.62 -13.66
C THR A 12 -15.46 27.18 -14.12
N ASP A 13 -15.87 27.58 -15.32
CA ASP A 13 -17.19 27.25 -15.85
C ASP A 13 -17.28 25.80 -16.34
N ASP A 14 -16.12 25.23 -16.69
CA ASP A 14 -16.02 23.90 -17.30
C ASP A 14 -15.61 22.79 -16.30
N HIS A 15 -15.51 23.10 -15.01
CA HIS A 15 -15.20 22.11 -13.98
C HIS A 15 -15.88 22.42 -12.63
N PRO A 16 -16.15 21.40 -11.79
CA PRO A 16 -16.90 21.58 -10.53
C PRO A 16 -16.06 22.09 -9.36
N ILE A 17 -14.73 22.16 -9.45
CA ILE A 17 -13.85 22.46 -8.31
C ILE A 17 -14.07 23.88 -7.82
N ARG A 18 -14.28 24.05 -6.49
CA ARG A 18 -14.43 25.33 -5.82
C ARG A 18 -13.52 25.37 -4.59
N HIS A 19 -13.06 26.56 -4.17
CA HIS A 19 -12.15 26.76 -3.04
C HIS A 19 -12.64 26.13 -1.73
N HIS A 20 -13.94 26.13 -1.46
CA HIS A 20 -14.50 25.54 -0.24
C HIS A 20 -14.39 24.01 -0.18
N MET A 21 -14.15 23.35 -1.31
CA MET A 21 -13.93 21.91 -1.41
C MET A 21 -12.48 21.51 -1.06
N ILE A 22 -11.57 22.49 -1.02
CA ILE A 22 -10.16 22.29 -0.76
C ILE A 22 -9.89 22.45 0.74
N ASP A 23 -9.07 21.56 1.31
CA ASP A 23 -8.66 21.64 2.70
C ASP A 23 -8.01 22.99 3.03
N LYS A 24 -8.37 23.57 4.19
CA LYS A 24 -7.90 24.89 4.60
C LYS A 24 -6.38 24.96 4.78
N ASP A 25 -5.77 23.88 5.23
CA ASP A 25 -4.32 23.82 5.42
C ASP A 25 -3.60 23.71 4.07
N ALA A 26 -4.15 22.95 3.10
CA ALA A 26 -3.66 22.92 1.72
C ALA A 26 -3.76 24.29 1.05
N MET A 27 -4.91 24.98 1.19
CA MET A 27 -5.08 26.36 0.71
C MET A 27 -4.07 27.32 1.33
N LYS A 28 -3.79 27.16 2.62
CA LYS A 28 -2.78 27.98 3.31
C LYS A 28 -1.38 27.75 2.74
N VAL A 29 -1.01 26.51 2.47
CA VAL A 29 0.29 26.18 1.84
C VAL A 29 0.40 26.82 0.47
N LEU A 30 -0.62 26.67 -0.38
CA LEU A 30 -0.65 27.27 -1.72
C LEU A 30 -0.50 28.79 -1.68
N ARG A 31 -1.23 29.49 -0.79
CA ARG A 31 -1.12 30.95 -0.63
C ARG A 31 0.26 31.39 -0.19
N ILE A 32 0.85 30.74 0.83
CA ILE A 32 2.19 31.07 1.31
C ILE A 32 3.25 30.88 0.21
N LEU A 33 3.15 29.84 -0.61
CA LEU A 33 4.04 29.64 -1.76
C LEU A 33 3.92 30.83 -2.71
N ARG A 34 2.70 31.22 -3.08
CA ARG A 34 2.42 32.32 -4.00
C ARG A 34 2.89 33.69 -3.47
N GLU A 35 2.58 34.00 -2.22
CA GLU A 35 3.01 35.24 -1.56
C GLU A 35 4.55 35.40 -1.52
N ASN A 36 5.27 34.28 -1.60
CA ASN A 36 6.73 34.28 -1.66
C ASN A 36 7.31 34.09 -3.09
N GLY A 37 6.48 34.27 -4.11
CA GLY A 37 6.90 34.28 -5.52
C GLY A 37 7.11 32.88 -6.12
N TYR A 38 6.57 31.82 -5.50
CA TYR A 38 6.63 30.46 -6.03
C TYR A 38 5.30 30.03 -6.61
N ALA A 39 5.34 29.27 -7.70
CA ALA A 39 4.17 28.58 -8.21
C ALA A 39 3.71 27.50 -7.23
N GLY A 40 2.41 27.29 -7.12
CA GLY A 40 1.79 26.26 -6.28
C GLY A 40 0.55 25.69 -6.93
N TYR A 41 0.48 24.37 -7.03
CA TYR A 41 -0.60 23.65 -7.67
C TYR A 41 -1.06 22.50 -6.80
N LEU A 42 -2.39 22.31 -6.66
CA LEU A 42 -2.91 21.00 -6.24
C LEU A 42 -2.68 20.00 -7.36
N VAL A 43 -2.39 18.74 -7.02
CA VAL A 43 -2.01 17.75 -8.00
C VAL A 43 -2.56 16.35 -7.72
N GLY A 44 -2.55 15.52 -8.74
CA GLY A 44 -2.75 14.09 -8.59
C GLY A 44 -4.16 13.69 -8.18
N GLY A 45 -4.23 12.75 -7.24
CA GLY A 45 -5.51 12.19 -6.78
C GLY A 45 -6.46 13.21 -6.17
N GLY A 46 -5.95 14.27 -5.56
CA GLY A 46 -6.76 15.36 -5.01
C GLY A 46 -7.56 16.10 -6.07
N VAL A 47 -6.92 16.47 -7.18
CA VAL A 47 -7.59 17.17 -8.30
C VAL A 47 -8.61 16.25 -8.97
N ARG A 48 -8.24 14.99 -9.24
CA ARG A 48 -9.15 14.00 -9.80
C ARG A 48 -10.40 13.80 -8.94
N ASP A 49 -10.22 13.61 -7.63
CA ASP A 49 -11.34 13.33 -6.72
C ASP A 49 -12.26 14.56 -6.62
N LEU A 50 -11.71 15.78 -6.57
CA LEU A 50 -12.49 17.03 -6.62
C LEU A 50 -13.26 17.16 -7.94
N TYR A 51 -12.64 16.87 -9.08
CA TYR A 51 -13.30 16.89 -10.38
C TYR A 51 -14.50 15.94 -10.45
N LEU A 52 -14.36 14.76 -9.82
CA LEU A 52 -15.43 13.76 -9.72
C LEU A 52 -16.43 14.04 -8.58
N ASN A 53 -16.43 15.24 -7.99
CA ASN A 53 -17.27 15.61 -6.84
C ASN A 53 -17.11 14.67 -5.63
N LYS A 54 -15.92 14.09 -5.45
CA LYS A 54 -15.54 13.25 -4.29
C LYS A 54 -14.67 14.06 -3.33
N SER A 55 -14.77 13.74 -2.03
CA SER A 55 -13.85 14.30 -1.04
C SER A 55 -12.49 13.62 -1.12
N PRO A 56 -11.40 14.35 -1.43
CA PRO A 56 -10.06 13.78 -1.42
C PRO A 56 -9.66 13.31 -0.03
N LYS A 57 -8.90 12.22 0.03
CA LYS A 57 -8.31 11.77 1.28
C LYS A 57 -7.12 12.63 1.68
N ASP A 58 -6.27 12.95 0.71
CA ASP A 58 -5.02 13.68 0.88
C ASP A 58 -4.94 14.77 -0.19
N PHE A 59 -4.27 15.89 0.14
CA PHE A 59 -4.04 17.01 -0.76
C PHE A 59 -2.53 17.13 -1.01
N ASP A 60 -2.09 16.74 -2.19
CA ASP A 60 -0.70 16.88 -2.62
C ASP A 60 -0.49 18.20 -3.36
N ILE A 61 0.65 18.83 -3.15
CA ILE A 61 1.02 20.10 -3.76
C ILE A 61 2.31 19.92 -4.56
N SER A 62 2.34 20.47 -5.78
CA SER A 62 3.56 20.64 -6.54
C SER A 62 3.91 22.12 -6.67
N THR A 63 5.21 22.43 -6.65
CA THR A 63 5.75 23.81 -6.70
C THR A 63 7.06 23.85 -7.47
N ASP A 64 7.43 24.99 -8.00
CA ASP A 64 8.77 25.28 -8.55
C ASP A 64 9.81 25.55 -7.43
N ALA A 65 9.36 25.81 -6.19
CA ALA A 65 10.25 25.96 -5.05
C ALA A 65 11.01 24.65 -4.75
N ARG A 66 12.33 24.77 -4.55
CA ARG A 66 13.18 23.63 -4.16
C ARG A 66 12.90 23.21 -2.71
N PRO A 67 13.17 21.95 -2.31
CA PRO A 67 12.86 21.46 -0.96
C PRO A 67 13.45 22.32 0.17
N GLY A 68 14.64 22.91 -0.03
CA GLY A 68 15.26 23.82 0.93
C GLY A 68 14.52 25.16 1.06
N GLN A 69 13.92 25.66 -0.02
CA GLN A 69 13.12 26.89 -0.03
C GLN A 69 11.77 26.64 0.66
N VAL A 70 11.10 25.53 0.32
CA VAL A 70 9.85 25.11 1.00
C VAL A 70 10.08 25.01 2.51
N ARG A 71 11.19 24.40 2.96
CA ARG A 71 11.51 24.30 4.38
C ARG A 71 11.78 25.63 5.08
N LYS A 72 12.26 26.64 4.36
CA LYS A 72 12.42 28.00 4.91
C LYS A 72 11.07 28.68 5.14
N LEU A 73 10.10 28.45 4.26
CA LEU A 73 8.75 28.99 4.37
C LEU A 73 7.94 28.32 5.50
N PHE A 74 8.13 27.01 5.67
CA PHE A 74 7.35 26.22 6.64
C PHE A 74 8.26 25.65 7.73
N ARG A 75 8.33 26.33 8.89
CA ARG A 75 9.17 25.90 10.03
C ARG A 75 8.81 24.48 10.52
N ASN A 76 7.51 24.17 10.58
CA ASN A 76 7.03 22.84 10.98
C ASN A 76 6.95 21.93 9.76
N SER A 77 8.10 21.53 9.24
CA SER A 77 8.19 20.67 8.06
C SER A 77 9.41 19.75 8.12
N ARG A 78 9.39 18.69 7.31
CA ARG A 78 10.48 17.71 7.20
C ARG A 78 10.67 17.30 5.75
N THR A 79 11.92 17.23 5.28
CA THR A 79 12.23 16.61 3.99
C THR A 79 12.27 15.10 4.14
N ILE A 80 11.55 14.38 3.28
CA ILE A 80 11.54 12.91 3.21
C ILE A 80 11.92 12.45 1.80
N GLY A 81 12.27 11.15 1.71
CA GLY A 81 12.62 10.51 0.45
C GLY A 81 14.09 10.64 0.08
N ARG A 82 14.70 9.51 -0.32
CA ARG A 82 16.07 9.46 -0.86
C ARG A 82 16.11 9.64 -2.38
N ARG A 83 15.16 8.97 -3.07
CA ARG A 83 15.03 9.03 -4.54
C ARG A 83 14.24 10.24 -5.00
N PHE A 84 13.20 10.57 -4.26
CA PHE A 84 12.30 11.70 -4.53
C PHE A 84 12.19 12.51 -3.26
N ARG A 85 12.85 13.65 -3.26
CA ARG A 85 12.80 14.56 -2.12
C ARG A 85 11.51 15.36 -2.20
N LEU A 86 10.66 15.20 -1.18
CA LEU A 86 9.49 16.03 -0.95
C LEU A 86 9.52 16.59 0.47
N VAL A 87 8.73 17.60 0.73
CA VAL A 87 8.62 18.22 2.05
C VAL A 87 7.23 17.94 2.61
N GLN A 88 7.18 17.29 3.76
CA GLN A 88 5.96 17.17 4.56
C GLN A 88 5.83 18.41 5.45
N VAL A 89 4.74 19.15 5.30
CA VAL A 89 4.37 20.29 6.13
C VAL A 89 3.31 19.83 7.12
N PHE A 90 3.58 20.01 8.42
CA PHE A 90 2.74 19.51 9.50
C PHE A 90 1.78 20.58 10.01
N PHE A 91 0.51 20.24 10.08
CA PHE A 91 -0.55 20.96 10.74
C PHE A 91 -1.12 20.12 11.89
N HIS A 92 -2.03 20.66 12.71
CA HIS A 92 -2.63 19.97 13.86
C HIS A 92 -3.25 18.60 13.48
N GLY A 93 -2.44 17.53 13.57
CA GLY A 93 -2.86 16.15 13.26
C GLY A 93 -2.91 15.77 11.78
N LYS A 94 -2.51 16.67 10.87
CA LYS A 94 -2.45 16.44 9.42
C LYS A 94 -1.08 16.75 8.86
N GLU A 95 -0.77 16.19 7.70
CA GLU A 95 0.42 16.52 6.91
C GLU A 95 0.02 16.82 5.46
N ILE A 96 0.66 17.83 4.86
CA ILE A 96 0.52 18.18 3.45
C ILE A 96 1.86 17.88 2.77
N GLU A 97 1.83 17.07 1.72
CA GLU A 97 3.01 16.76 0.93
C GLU A 97 3.24 17.83 -0.15
N VAL A 98 4.44 18.43 -0.12
CA VAL A 98 4.87 19.43 -1.11
C VAL A 98 6.05 18.89 -1.89
N SER A 99 5.85 18.65 -3.17
CA SER A 99 6.86 18.17 -4.11
C SER A 99 7.34 19.30 -5.02
N THR A 100 8.63 19.29 -5.37
CA THR A 100 9.14 20.19 -6.42
C THR A 100 8.87 19.59 -7.78
N LEU A 101 8.44 20.43 -8.74
CA LEU A 101 8.28 20.06 -10.16
C LEU A 101 9.57 19.46 -10.70
N ARG A 102 9.48 18.37 -11.44
CA ARG A 102 10.63 17.58 -11.90
C ARG A 102 10.69 17.51 -13.41
N SER A 103 11.93 17.57 -13.95
CA SER A 103 12.15 17.37 -15.37
C SER A 103 11.97 15.91 -15.79
N LEU A 104 11.75 15.71 -17.07
CA LEU A 104 11.99 14.42 -17.71
C LEU A 104 13.49 14.13 -17.62
N SER A 105 13.87 12.97 -17.08
CA SER A 105 15.26 12.54 -17.08
C SER A 105 15.61 11.89 -18.42
N GLU A 106 16.92 11.83 -18.76
CA GLU A 106 17.38 11.04 -19.89
C GLU A 106 16.89 9.59 -19.84
N TYR A 107 16.75 9.05 -18.62
CA TYR A 107 16.15 7.73 -18.38
C TYR A 107 14.66 7.68 -18.69
N ASP A 108 13.94 8.80 -18.68
CA ASP A 108 12.54 8.86 -19.10
C ASP A 108 12.40 8.94 -20.62
N LEU A 109 13.44 9.40 -21.35
CA LEU A 109 13.44 9.53 -22.79
C LEU A 109 14.08 8.33 -23.50
N ASP A 110 15.36 7.97 -23.25
CA ASP A 110 16.09 6.94 -24.01
C ASP A 110 17.17 6.16 -23.22
N GLY A 111 17.17 6.18 -21.91
CA GLY A 111 18.21 5.55 -21.09
C GLY A 111 18.10 4.02 -20.98
N PRO A 112 19.15 3.36 -20.47
CA PRO A 112 19.16 1.92 -20.25
C PRO A 112 18.01 1.47 -19.33
N GLU A 113 17.56 0.24 -19.52
CA GLU A 113 16.43 -0.40 -18.83
C GLU A 113 16.64 -0.58 -17.31
N SER A 114 17.32 0.33 -16.64
CA SER A 114 17.48 0.24 -15.19
C SER A 114 16.20 0.64 -14.47
N VAL A 115 15.53 -0.35 -13.89
CA VAL A 115 14.36 -0.17 -13.04
C VAL A 115 14.71 0.80 -11.91
N LEU A 116 13.96 1.92 -11.82
CA LEU A 116 13.99 2.83 -10.67
C LEU A 116 15.21 3.75 -10.52
N ALA A 117 15.78 4.28 -11.60
CA ALA A 117 16.78 5.33 -11.49
C ALA A 117 16.25 6.56 -10.71
N PRO A 118 17.04 7.15 -9.79
CA PRO A 118 16.62 8.34 -9.08
C PRO A 118 16.59 9.54 -10.01
N ASN A 119 15.50 10.33 -9.94
CA ASN A 119 15.41 11.59 -10.64
C ASN A 119 15.09 12.72 -9.64
N ASN A 120 16.09 13.56 -9.36
CA ASN A 120 15.98 14.77 -8.54
C ASN A 120 16.25 16.04 -9.38
N THR A 121 16.17 15.97 -10.69
CA THR A 121 16.25 17.14 -11.57
C THR A 121 14.93 17.88 -11.58
N TYR A 122 14.99 19.22 -11.53
CA TYR A 122 13.82 20.08 -11.47
C TYR A 122 13.46 20.55 -12.86
N GLY A 123 12.16 20.64 -13.14
CA GLY A 123 11.65 20.94 -14.47
C GLY A 123 10.40 21.80 -14.50
N SER A 124 9.81 21.87 -15.67
CA SER A 124 8.56 22.59 -15.93
C SER A 124 7.34 21.78 -15.48
N LEU A 125 6.17 22.44 -15.47
CA LEU A 125 4.89 21.81 -15.17
C LEU A 125 4.55 20.70 -16.18
N GLY A 126 4.79 20.94 -17.47
CA GLY A 126 4.57 19.95 -18.53
C GLY A 126 5.45 18.71 -18.37
N GLU A 127 6.73 18.89 -18.03
CA GLU A 127 7.63 17.76 -17.77
C GLU A 127 7.18 16.95 -16.55
N ASP A 128 6.72 17.60 -15.48
CA ASP A 128 6.20 16.88 -14.31
C ASP A 128 4.91 16.12 -14.63
N ALA A 129 4.02 16.66 -15.48
CA ALA A 129 2.85 15.97 -16.00
C ALA A 129 3.23 14.70 -16.77
N GLN A 130 4.15 14.81 -17.71
CA GLN A 130 4.58 13.72 -18.58
C GLN A 130 5.24 12.55 -17.85
N ARG A 131 5.80 12.76 -16.67
CA ARG A 131 6.43 11.70 -15.87
C ARG A 131 5.49 11.00 -14.90
N ARG A 132 4.26 11.51 -14.70
CA ARG A 132 3.27 10.88 -13.83
C ARG A 132 2.86 9.52 -14.39
N ASP A 133 2.21 8.70 -13.55
CA ASP A 133 1.87 7.32 -13.90
C ASP A 133 0.65 7.23 -14.81
N LEU A 134 -0.44 7.88 -14.42
CA LEU A 134 -1.76 7.79 -15.06
C LEU A 134 -2.23 9.19 -15.46
N THR A 135 -2.89 9.30 -16.60
CA THR A 135 -3.44 10.55 -17.13
C THR A 135 -4.39 11.22 -16.15
N VAL A 136 -5.30 10.45 -15.55
CA VAL A 136 -6.26 10.92 -14.53
C VAL A 136 -5.61 11.46 -13.25
N ASN A 137 -4.33 11.21 -13.03
CA ASN A 137 -3.52 11.74 -11.94
C ASN A 137 -2.49 12.79 -12.42
N GLY A 138 -2.50 13.11 -13.72
CA GLY A 138 -1.60 14.07 -14.35
C GLY A 138 -2.07 15.52 -14.34
N LEU A 139 -3.14 15.81 -13.62
CA LEU A 139 -3.80 17.11 -13.57
C LEU A 139 -3.23 18.02 -12.50
N PHE A 140 -3.23 19.34 -12.78
CA PHE A 140 -2.84 20.38 -11.86
C PHE A 140 -3.98 21.40 -11.72
N TYR A 141 -4.26 21.82 -10.49
CA TYR A 141 -5.23 22.88 -10.24
C TYR A 141 -4.55 24.11 -9.65
N GLU A 142 -4.78 25.23 -10.29
CA GLU A 142 -4.24 26.54 -9.95
C GLU A 142 -5.31 27.36 -9.26
N ILE A 143 -5.00 27.95 -8.08
CA ILE A 143 -5.99 28.60 -7.19
C ILE A 143 -6.30 30.06 -7.53
N GLU A 144 -5.46 30.77 -8.29
CA GLU A 144 -5.69 32.19 -8.60
C GLU A 144 -6.77 32.36 -9.67
N ASN A 145 -6.61 31.67 -10.77
CA ASN A 145 -7.57 31.69 -11.88
C ASN A 145 -8.63 30.59 -11.76
N ASN A 146 -8.52 29.74 -10.75
CA ASN A 146 -9.41 28.58 -10.57
C ASN A 146 -9.44 27.69 -11.82
N THR A 147 -8.29 27.35 -12.34
CA THR A 147 -8.16 26.58 -13.59
C THR A 147 -7.55 25.21 -13.36
N ILE A 148 -7.96 24.22 -14.17
CA ILE A 148 -7.25 22.94 -14.29
C ILE A 148 -6.32 23.03 -15.49
N ILE A 149 -5.07 22.62 -15.30
CA ILE A 149 -4.03 22.57 -16.33
C ILE A 149 -3.77 21.12 -16.66
N ASP A 150 -4.02 20.72 -17.89
CA ASP A 150 -3.94 19.35 -18.37
C ASP A 150 -2.98 19.22 -19.57
N TYR A 151 -1.86 18.52 -19.37
CA TYR A 151 -0.85 18.23 -20.40
C TYR A 151 -0.97 16.82 -20.98
N VAL A 152 -1.85 15.98 -20.43
CA VAL A 152 -1.84 14.53 -20.69
C VAL A 152 -3.21 13.98 -21.07
N ASP A 153 -4.16 14.85 -21.37
CA ASP A 153 -5.55 14.54 -21.72
C ASP A 153 -6.34 13.80 -20.61
N GLY A 154 -5.94 14.05 -19.36
CA GLY A 154 -6.52 13.38 -18.20
C GLY A 154 -7.99 13.74 -17.93
N ILE A 155 -8.44 14.95 -18.31
CA ILE A 155 -9.86 15.34 -18.21
C ILE A 155 -10.73 14.51 -19.16
N ASN A 156 -10.30 14.31 -20.40
CA ASN A 156 -11.02 13.46 -21.36
C ASN A 156 -11.12 12.01 -20.86
N ASP A 157 -10.07 11.51 -20.21
CA ASP A 157 -10.07 10.18 -19.63
C ASP A 157 -10.99 10.08 -18.40
N LEU A 158 -11.08 11.14 -17.59
CA LEU A 158 -12.05 11.22 -16.48
C LEU A 158 -13.48 11.21 -16.99
N ASP A 159 -13.79 12.01 -18.01
CA ASP A 159 -15.12 12.11 -18.62
C ASP A 159 -15.55 10.77 -19.22
N LYS A 160 -14.62 10.04 -19.84
CA LYS A 160 -14.84 8.73 -20.43
C LYS A 160 -14.77 7.56 -19.42
N SER A 161 -14.43 7.85 -18.16
CA SER A 161 -14.20 6.84 -17.13
C SER A 161 -13.13 5.82 -17.51
N VAL A 162 -11.97 6.30 -17.98
CA VAL A 162 -10.83 5.49 -18.45
C VAL A 162 -9.60 5.72 -17.57
N VAL A 163 -8.87 4.67 -17.26
CA VAL A 163 -7.53 4.69 -16.67
C VAL A 163 -6.53 4.38 -17.77
N GLN A 164 -5.58 5.29 -17.99
CA GLN A 164 -4.55 5.16 -19.02
C GLN A 164 -3.18 5.58 -18.47
N PHE A 165 -2.11 4.90 -18.91
CA PHE A 165 -0.76 5.35 -18.62
C PHE A 165 -0.42 6.64 -19.37
N VAL A 166 0.31 7.54 -18.72
CA VAL A 166 0.88 8.70 -19.40
C VAL A 166 1.99 8.24 -20.35
N GLY A 167 1.86 8.51 -21.62
CA GLY A 167 2.85 8.13 -22.64
C GLY A 167 2.73 6.66 -23.06
N GLU A 168 3.82 6.06 -23.48
CA GLU A 168 3.84 4.70 -24.01
C GLU A 168 3.79 3.66 -22.87
N PRO A 169 2.76 2.79 -22.80
CA PRO A 169 2.50 1.92 -21.65
C PRO A 169 3.62 0.92 -21.34
N VAL A 170 4.15 0.23 -22.37
CA VAL A 170 5.20 -0.81 -22.18
C VAL A 170 6.46 -0.18 -21.59
N ARG A 171 6.85 1.01 -22.09
CA ARG A 171 7.99 1.76 -21.55
C ARG A 171 7.77 2.16 -20.10
N ARG A 172 6.56 2.59 -19.76
CA ARG A 172 6.20 3.02 -18.39
C ARG A 172 6.23 1.84 -17.41
N ILE A 173 5.75 0.68 -17.83
CA ILE A 173 5.79 -0.56 -17.05
C ILE A 173 7.24 -1.05 -16.89
N THR A 174 8.03 -1.09 -17.96
CA THR A 174 9.42 -1.55 -17.90
C THR A 174 10.26 -0.72 -16.93
N ARG A 175 10.01 0.59 -16.88
CA ARG A 175 10.70 1.49 -15.94
C ARG A 175 10.26 1.35 -14.49
N ASP A 176 8.99 1.09 -14.28
CA ASP A 176 8.39 0.98 -12.97
C ASP A 176 7.20 0.02 -12.99
N PRO A 177 7.45 -1.29 -12.89
CA PRO A 177 6.39 -2.29 -13.00
C PRO A 177 5.27 -2.16 -11.96
N VAL A 178 5.53 -1.53 -10.81
CA VAL A 178 4.51 -1.25 -9.78
C VAL A 178 3.38 -0.36 -10.30
N ARG A 179 3.59 0.37 -11.39
CA ARG A 179 2.54 1.15 -12.05
C ARG A 179 1.37 0.29 -12.52
N MET A 180 1.60 -0.98 -12.85
CA MET A 180 0.52 -1.93 -13.18
C MET A 180 -0.46 -2.08 -12.00
N LEU A 181 0.06 -2.28 -10.78
CA LEU A 181 -0.77 -2.34 -9.57
C LEU A 181 -1.54 -1.04 -9.34
N ARG A 182 -0.91 0.10 -9.62
CA ARG A 182 -1.55 1.41 -9.47
C ARG A 182 -2.68 1.61 -10.49
N ALA A 183 -2.49 1.18 -11.74
CA ALA A 183 -3.53 1.23 -12.76
C ALA A 183 -4.75 0.39 -12.37
N ILE A 184 -4.53 -0.87 -11.96
CA ILE A 184 -5.61 -1.76 -11.49
C ILE A 184 -6.31 -1.17 -10.26
N ARG A 185 -5.56 -0.61 -9.30
CA ARG A 185 -6.12 0.05 -8.11
C ARG A 185 -7.06 1.18 -8.49
N HIS A 186 -6.62 2.07 -9.37
CA HIS A 186 -7.43 3.21 -9.75
C HIS A 186 -8.65 2.79 -10.54
N ALA A 187 -8.51 1.81 -11.45
CA ALA A 187 -9.64 1.23 -12.16
C ALA A 187 -10.68 0.63 -11.20
N GLY A 188 -10.27 -0.25 -10.28
CA GLY A 188 -11.16 -0.86 -9.29
C GLY A 188 -11.83 0.15 -8.35
N ARG A 189 -11.06 1.12 -7.81
CA ARG A 189 -11.61 2.14 -6.89
C ARG A 189 -12.56 3.13 -7.53
N LEU A 190 -12.35 3.48 -8.78
CA LEU A 190 -13.14 4.48 -9.49
C LEU A 190 -14.32 3.84 -10.23
N GLY A 191 -14.29 2.54 -10.48
CA GLY A 191 -15.20 1.84 -11.37
C GLY A 191 -14.92 2.16 -12.84
N PHE A 192 -13.67 2.48 -13.17
CA PHE A 192 -13.23 2.87 -14.51
C PHE A 192 -12.68 1.65 -15.26
N ARG A 193 -12.81 1.66 -16.58
CA ARG A 193 -12.11 0.68 -17.44
C ARG A 193 -10.65 1.11 -17.65
N ILE A 194 -9.77 0.15 -17.89
CA ILE A 194 -8.40 0.43 -18.35
C ILE A 194 -8.42 0.54 -19.87
N SER A 195 -7.67 1.49 -20.47
CA SER A 195 -7.59 1.63 -21.93
C SER A 195 -7.05 0.34 -22.55
N PRO A 196 -7.49 -0.03 -23.79
CA PRO A 196 -7.05 -1.26 -24.44
C PRO A 196 -5.53 -1.39 -24.52
N GLU A 197 -4.84 -0.32 -24.85
CA GLU A 197 -3.36 -0.28 -24.96
C GLU A 197 -2.69 -0.49 -23.61
N SER A 198 -3.20 0.15 -22.55
CA SER A 198 -2.69 -0.03 -21.19
C SER A 198 -2.99 -1.43 -20.66
N TRP A 199 -4.17 -1.98 -20.97
CA TRP A 199 -4.57 -3.33 -20.60
C TRP A 199 -3.66 -4.38 -21.23
N GLN A 200 -3.49 -4.30 -22.56
CA GLN A 200 -2.62 -5.21 -23.29
C GLN A 200 -1.19 -5.16 -22.75
N ALA A 201 -0.66 -3.95 -22.53
CA ALA A 201 0.68 -3.79 -21.98
C ALA A 201 0.83 -4.42 -20.57
N ILE A 202 -0.20 -4.34 -19.72
CA ILE A 202 -0.20 -5.01 -18.41
C ILE A 202 -0.17 -6.53 -18.61
N CYS A 203 -1.06 -7.10 -19.42
CA CYS A 203 -1.13 -8.54 -19.65
C CYS A 203 0.16 -9.13 -20.23
N GLU A 204 0.82 -8.40 -21.13
CA GLU A 204 2.06 -8.86 -21.77
C GLU A 204 3.33 -8.67 -20.90
N ASN A 205 3.24 -7.86 -19.84
CA ASN A 205 4.41 -7.50 -19.04
C ASN A 205 4.22 -7.73 -17.54
N HIS A 206 3.18 -8.45 -17.11
CA HIS A 206 2.87 -8.65 -15.69
C HIS A 206 4.03 -9.25 -14.91
N GLU A 207 4.77 -10.21 -15.49
CA GLU A 207 5.92 -10.86 -14.87
C GLU A 207 7.04 -9.88 -14.47
N LYS A 208 7.15 -8.73 -15.15
CA LYS A 208 8.12 -7.68 -14.78
C LYS A 208 7.90 -7.14 -13.37
N LEU A 209 6.72 -7.37 -12.76
CA LEU A 209 6.47 -7.01 -11.37
C LEU A 209 7.48 -7.65 -10.42
N THR A 210 7.92 -8.88 -10.71
CA THR A 210 8.90 -9.62 -9.90
C THR A 210 10.29 -8.96 -9.86
N LEU A 211 10.59 -8.04 -10.80
CA LEU A 211 11.83 -7.26 -10.81
C LEU A 211 11.83 -6.13 -9.76
N CYS A 212 10.66 -5.80 -9.23
CA CYS A 212 10.56 -4.78 -8.20
C CYS A 212 10.99 -5.31 -6.82
N PRO A 213 11.56 -4.44 -5.97
CA PRO A 213 11.83 -4.83 -4.58
C PRO A 213 10.55 -5.34 -3.88
N PRO A 214 10.59 -6.51 -3.23
CA PRO A 214 9.42 -7.11 -2.57
C PRO A 214 8.71 -6.19 -1.57
N SER A 215 9.47 -5.34 -0.86
CA SER A 215 8.89 -4.35 0.05
C SER A 215 8.02 -3.31 -0.67
N ARG A 216 8.37 -2.97 -1.91
CA ARG A 216 7.62 -2.01 -2.70
C ARG A 216 6.31 -2.61 -3.22
N ILE A 217 6.36 -3.86 -3.70
CA ILE A 217 5.16 -4.61 -4.08
C ILE A 217 4.22 -4.71 -2.88
N ARG A 218 4.73 -5.11 -1.71
CA ARG A 218 3.98 -5.17 -0.47
C ARG A 218 3.32 -3.85 -0.11
N ASP A 219 4.08 -2.76 -0.13
CA ASP A 219 3.59 -1.45 0.30
C ASP A 219 2.48 -0.93 -0.65
N GLU A 220 2.57 -1.24 -1.95
CA GLU A 220 1.47 -0.95 -2.88
C GLU A 220 0.28 -1.89 -2.65
N PHE A 221 0.48 -3.19 -2.52
CA PHE A 221 -0.61 -4.14 -2.28
C PHE A 221 -1.36 -3.85 -0.96
N PHE A 222 -0.65 -3.39 0.08
CA PHE A 222 -1.33 -2.99 1.32
C PHE A 222 -2.27 -1.80 1.15
N LYS A 223 -2.02 -0.91 0.19
CA LYS A 223 -2.99 0.14 -0.17
C LYS A 223 -4.24 -0.45 -0.82
N ASP A 224 -4.08 -1.55 -1.59
CA ASP A 224 -5.20 -2.26 -2.20
C ASP A 224 -6.04 -2.99 -1.17
N LEU A 225 -5.43 -3.65 -0.19
CA LEU A 225 -6.12 -4.29 0.94
C LEU A 225 -7.04 -3.34 1.73
N HIS A 226 -6.68 -2.08 1.82
CA HIS A 226 -7.44 -1.06 2.57
C HIS A 226 -8.22 -0.11 1.66
N SER A 227 -8.32 -0.41 0.37
CA SER A 227 -8.96 0.48 -0.61
C SER A 227 -10.48 0.54 -0.47
N GLY A 228 -11.11 -0.52 0.02
CA GLY A 228 -12.55 -0.76 -0.04
C GLY A 228 -13.06 -1.15 -1.43
N ALA A 229 -12.15 -1.57 -2.31
CA ALA A 229 -12.43 -2.05 -3.67
C ALA A 229 -11.51 -3.24 -4.04
N LEU A 230 -11.15 -4.07 -3.05
CA LEU A 230 -10.29 -5.24 -3.23
C LEU A 230 -10.94 -6.28 -4.14
N SER A 231 -12.26 -6.42 -4.11
CA SER A 231 -13.00 -7.37 -4.95
C SER A 231 -12.86 -7.05 -6.44
N GLU A 232 -12.96 -5.76 -6.81
CA GLU A 232 -12.75 -5.33 -8.20
C GLU A 232 -11.25 -5.39 -8.57
N TRP A 233 -10.37 -5.01 -7.64
CA TRP A 233 -8.93 -5.17 -7.82
C TRP A 233 -8.57 -6.64 -8.09
N LEU A 234 -9.09 -7.57 -7.29
CA LEU A 234 -8.83 -9.01 -7.42
C LEU A 234 -9.26 -9.54 -8.78
N LYS A 235 -10.43 -9.15 -9.28
CA LYS A 235 -10.91 -9.52 -10.60
C LYS A 235 -9.91 -9.08 -11.69
N LEU A 236 -9.56 -7.80 -11.70
CA LEU A 236 -8.61 -7.26 -12.68
C LEU A 236 -7.21 -7.90 -12.54
N ALA A 237 -6.75 -8.16 -11.31
CA ALA A 237 -5.46 -8.79 -11.05
C ALA A 237 -5.40 -10.25 -11.47
N LEU A 238 -6.52 -10.99 -11.38
CA LEU A 238 -6.63 -12.37 -11.91
C LEU A 238 -6.67 -12.38 -13.44
N ASP A 239 -7.42 -11.48 -14.05
CA ASP A 239 -7.56 -11.40 -15.52
C ASP A 239 -6.25 -10.97 -16.20
N THR A 240 -5.37 -10.25 -15.50
CA THR A 240 -4.04 -9.82 -15.98
C THR A 240 -2.89 -10.68 -15.48
N GLU A 241 -3.14 -11.76 -14.76
CA GLU A 241 -2.16 -12.64 -14.10
C GLU A 241 -1.29 -11.98 -13.01
N LEU A 242 -1.38 -10.67 -12.79
CA LEU A 242 -0.66 -9.94 -11.72
C LEU A 242 -0.91 -10.52 -10.32
N PHE A 243 -2.07 -11.14 -10.10
CA PHE A 243 -2.36 -11.80 -8.83
C PHE A 243 -1.35 -12.90 -8.53
N PHE A 244 -0.94 -13.68 -9.52
CA PHE A 244 0.00 -14.79 -9.34
C PHE A 244 1.45 -14.34 -9.16
N ASP A 245 1.79 -13.14 -9.60
CA ASP A 245 3.12 -12.57 -9.35
C ASP A 245 3.26 -12.09 -7.91
N ILE A 246 2.14 -11.70 -7.28
CA ILE A 246 2.10 -11.35 -5.86
C ILE A 246 1.91 -12.59 -4.99
N PHE A 247 1.01 -13.48 -5.40
CA PHE A 247 0.59 -14.67 -4.67
C PHE A 247 0.96 -15.95 -5.44
N GLY A 248 2.26 -16.16 -5.66
CA GLY A 248 2.76 -17.33 -6.41
C GLY A 248 2.31 -18.67 -5.85
N LEU A 249 1.97 -18.73 -4.56
CA LEU A 249 1.42 -19.92 -3.92
C LEU A 249 0.05 -20.36 -4.48
N TYR A 250 -0.66 -19.45 -5.17
CA TYR A 250 -1.92 -19.77 -5.86
C TYR A 250 -1.74 -20.30 -7.28
N LYS A 251 -0.51 -20.28 -7.85
CA LYS A 251 -0.28 -20.78 -9.21
C LYS A 251 -0.76 -22.21 -9.39
N LYS A 252 -0.48 -23.11 -8.44
CA LYS A 252 -0.95 -24.49 -8.49
C LYS A 252 -2.48 -24.64 -8.32
N PRO A 253 -3.10 -24.09 -7.23
CA PRO A 253 -4.53 -24.24 -7.01
C PRO A 253 -5.43 -23.58 -8.06
N LEU A 254 -4.95 -22.52 -8.73
CA LEU A 254 -5.76 -21.75 -9.69
C LEU A 254 -5.32 -21.89 -11.14
N SER A 255 -4.14 -22.52 -11.42
CA SER A 255 -3.62 -22.69 -12.78
C SER A 255 -3.88 -24.06 -13.39
N GLN A 256 -4.52 -24.98 -12.69
CA GLN A 256 -5.01 -26.20 -13.30
C GLN A 256 -6.13 -25.82 -14.26
N LYS A 257 -5.75 -25.72 -15.54
CA LYS A 257 -6.59 -25.32 -16.65
C LYS A 257 -7.84 -26.20 -16.72
N GLU A 258 -9.00 -25.53 -16.81
CA GLU A 258 -10.24 -26.10 -17.33
C GLU A 258 -10.82 -27.31 -16.57
N GLY A 259 -11.32 -27.08 -15.36
CA GLY A 259 -12.13 -28.08 -14.66
C GLY A 259 -13.04 -27.44 -13.62
N ALA A 260 -14.12 -28.14 -13.29
CA ALA A 260 -15.10 -27.75 -12.28
C ALA A 260 -14.49 -27.45 -10.88
N GLU A 261 -13.20 -27.75 -10.66
CA GLU A 261 -12.50 -27.59 -9.40
C GLU A 261 -11.90 -26.18 -9.17
N GLU A 262 -11.74 -25.36 -10.22
CA GLU A 262 -11.17 -24.01 -10.13
C GLU A 262 -12.17 -22.96 -9.63
N ARG A 263 -13.43 -23.09 -10.03
CA ARG A 263 -14.50 -22.14 -9.68
C ARG A 263 -14.66 -21.92 -8.17
N PRO A 264 -14.64 -22.97 -7.32
CA PRO A 264 -14.84 -22.77 -5.88
C PRO A 264 -13.82 -21.86 -5.23
N TYR A 265 -12.56 -21.90 -5.64
CA TYR A 265 -11.49 -21.08 -5.04
C TYR A 265 -11.54 -19.63 -5.48
N ARG A 266 -11.86 -19.36 -6.77
CA ARG A 266 -12.07 -18.00 -7.27
C ARG A 266 -13.30 -17.34 -6.62
N GLU A 267 -14.38 -18.07 -6.50
CA GLU A 267 -15.60 -17.61 -5.83
C GLU A 267 -15.34 -17.33 -4.35
N GLN A 268 -14.63 -18.21 -3.67
CA GLN A 268 -14.26 -18.03 -2.26
C GLN A 268 -13.34 -16.82 -2.06
N LEU A 269 -12.32 -16.62 -2.92
CA LEU A 269 -11.47 -15.42 -2.91
C LEU A 269 -12.29 -14.15 -3.12
N SER A 270 -13.22 -14.16 -4.07
CA SER A 270 -14.10 -13.03 -4.35
C SER A 270 -15.01 -12.72 -3.15
N ALA A 271 -15.59 -13.74 -2.52
CA ALA A 271 -16.41 -13.56 -1.32
C ALA A 271 -15.60 -12.98 -0.15
N ILE A 272 -14.39 -13.47 0.09
CA ILE A 272 -13.48 -12.94 1.11
C ILE A 272 -13.09 -11.49 0.79
N ALA A 273 -12.79 -11.17 -0.47
CA ALA A 273 -12.46 -9.81 -0.87
C ALA A 273 -13.61 -8.82 -0.60
N LYS A 274 -14.86 -9.24 -0.84
CA LYS A 274 -16.05 -8.43 -0.50
C LYS A 274 -16.18 -8.18 1.00
N VAL A 275 -15.90 -9.19 1.84
CA VAL A 275 -15.88 -9.02 3.30
C VAL A 275 -14.78 -8.03 3.72
N ILE A 276 -13.59 -8.11 3.13
CA ILE A 276 -12.50 -7.17 3.37
C ILE A 276 -12.91 -5.76 2.97
N ASP A 277 -13.54 -5.58 1.81
CA ASP A 277 -14.05 -4.28 1.34
C ASP A 277 -15.07 -3.68 2.29
N ARG A 278 -16.03 -4.48 2.78
CA ARG A 278 -16.98 -4.05 3.80
C ARG A 278 -16.27 -3.55 5.06
N CYS A 279 -15.29 -4.31 5.55
CA CYS A 279 -14.51 -3.92 6.74
C CYS A 279 -13.73 -2.63 6.53
N ALA A 280 -13.13 -2.45 5.35
CA ALA A 280 -12.37 -1.23 4.99
C ALA A 280 -13.30 0.00 4.90
N ASN A 281 -14.46 -0.14 4.27
CA ASN A 281 -15.43 0.94 4.11
C ASN A 281 -16.03 1.35 5.48
N LEU A 282 -16.44 0.40 6.31
CA LEU A 282 -16.92 0.69 7.68
C LEU A 282 -15.85 1.39 8.55
N ALA A 283 -14.58 1.00 8.40
CA ALA A 283 -13.49 1.68 9.10
C ALA A 283 -13.33 3.12 8.63
N LYS A 284 -13.41 3.35 7.32
CA LYS A 284 -13.35 4.69 6.71
C LYS A 284 -14.51 5.57 7.17
N ASP A 285 -15.74 5.09 7.08
CA ASP A 285 -16.96 5.84 7.43
C ASP A 285 -17.02 6.19 8.92
N SER A 286 -16.51 5.29 9.77
CA SER A 286 -16.44 5.52 11.22
C SER A 286 -15.22 6.33 11.67
N GLY A 287 -14.30 6.71 10.77
CA GLY A 287 -13.02 7.35 11.10
C GLY A 287 -12.09 6.48 11.96
N LYS A 288 -12.30 5.15 11.98
CA LYS A 288 -11.54 4.20 12.78
C LYS A 288 -10.42 3.57 11.95
N ARG A 289 -9.44 3.03 12.67
CA ARG A 289 -8.39 2.25 12.03
C ARG A 289 -8.96 0.91 11.55
N GLY A 290 -8.70 0.53 10.30
CA GLY A 290 -9.06 -0.76 9.73
C GLY A 290 -8.33 -1.94 10.38
N LEU A 291 -8.69 -3.16 9.97
CA LEU A 291 -8.05 -4.41 10.40
C LEU A 291 -6.57 -4.42 10.01
N ALA A 292 -5.76 -5.18 10.74
CA ALA A 292 -4.32 -5.26 10.49
C ALA A 292 -4.00 -6.05 9.20
N ASN A 293 -2.87 -5.73 8.57
CA ASN A 293 -2.46 -6.35 7.30
C ASN A 293 -2.29 -7.87 7.41
N ASP A 294 -1.72 -8.37 8.51
CA ASP A 294 -1.56 -9.79 8.81
C ASP A 294 -2.90 -10.52 8.87
N PHE A 295 -3.89 -9.88 9.46
CA PHE A 295 -5.25 -10.40 9.55
C PHE A 295 -5.92 -10.50 8.17
N LEU A 296 -5.85 -9.45 7.36
CA LEU A 296 -6.44 -9.41 6.02
C LEU A 296 -5.72 -10.38 5.06
N LEU A 297 -4.38 -10.44 5.14
CA LEU A 297 -3.59 -11.41 4.38
C LEU A 297 -3.97 -12.85 4.75
N ALA A 298 -4.14 -13.14 6.04
CA ALA A 298 -4.53 -14.48 6.48
C ALA A 298 -5.91 -14.88 5.93
N LEU A 299 -6.88 -13.96 5.87
CA LEU A 299 -8.19 -14.21 5.24
C LEU A 299 -8.02 -14.59 3.76
N LEU A 300 -7.22 -13.82 3.01
CA LEU A 300 -6.95 -14.13 1.60
C LEU A 300 -6.23 -15.46 1.40
N LEU A 301 -5.56 -16.00 2.41
CA LEU A 301 -4.85 -17.28 2.31
C LEU A 301 -5.69 -18.48 2.74
N VAL A 302 -6.90 -18.30 3.26
CA VAL A 302 -7.76 -19.44 3.65
C VAL A 302 -8.05 -20.38 2.48
N PRO A 303 -8.44 -19.89 1.26
CA PRO A 303 -8.68 -20.79 0.12
C PRO A 303 -7.43 -21.59 -0.27
N TRP A 304 -6.26 -20.95 -0.28
CA TRP A 304 -5.00 -21.64 -0.55
C TRP A 304 -4.69 -22.72 0.49
N ALA A 305 -4.83 -22.39 1.78
CA ALA A 305 -4.57 -23.33 2.86
C ALA A 305 -5.58 -24.48 2.87
N ASN A 306 -6.81 -24.20 2.45
CA ASN A 306 -7.84 -25.24 2.29
C ASN A 306 -7.52 -26.17 1.11
N ALA A 307 -7.11 -25.63 -0.03
CA ALA A 307 -6.74 -26.42 -1.21
C ALA A 307 -5.53 -27.35 -0.98
N ASN A 308 -4.52 -26.87 -0.24
CA ASN A 308 -3.29 -27.63 -0.06
C ASN A 308 -3.28 -28.53 1.19
N PHE A 309 -4.08 -28.21 2.21
CA PHE A 309 -4.01 -28.87 3.52
C PHE A 309 -5.38 -29.26 4.07
N ASP A 310 -6.46 -29.10 3.31
CA ASP A 310 -7.83 -29.31 3.78
C ASP A 310 -8.09 -28.60 5.12
N LEU A 311 -7.67 -27.30 5.18
CA LEU A 311 -7.57 -26.51 6.40
C LEU A 311 -8.86 -26.59 7.24
N VAL A 312 -10.02 -26.33 6.61
CA VAL A 312 -11.30 -26.22 7.33
C VAL A 312 -11.72 -27.52 8.01
N ARG A 313 -11.34 -28.68 7.41
CA ARG A 313 -11.64 -30.01 7.96
C ARG A 313 -10.60 -30.55 8.94
N GLN A 314 -9.49 -29.82 9.15
CA GLN A 314 -8.44 -30.29 10.07
C GLN A 314 -8.98 -30.51 11.49
N ARG A 315 -8.64 -31.66 12.07
CA ARG A 315 -9.03 -32.05 13.45
C ARG A 315 -7.85 -32.34 14.35
N VAL A 316 -6.69 -31.77 14.00
CA VAL A 316 -5.43 -31.98 14.72
C VAL A 316 -5.44 -31.37 16.11
N LYS A 317 -4.79 -32.05 17.07
CA LYS A 317 -4.65 -31.61 18.47
C LYS A 317 -3.23 -31.88 18.97
N GLY A 318 -2.82 -31.18 20.02
CA GLY A 318 -1.54 -31.41 20.68
C GLY A 318 -0.34 -31.33 19.72
N ALA A 319 0.47 -32.39 19.66
CA ALA A 319 1.67 -32.44 18.83
C ALA A 319 1.39 -32.32 17.32
N GLU A 320 0.26 -32.85 16.85
CA GLU A 320 -0.14 -32.74 15.43
C GLU A 320 -0.49 -31.30 15.06
N ALA A 321 -1.21 -30.58 15.90
CA ALA A 321 -1.51 -29.17 15.68
C ALA A 321 -0.22 -28.33 15.63
N PHE A 322 0.76 -28.66 16.47
CA PHE A 322 2.06 -28.01 16.43
C PHE A 322 2.80 -28.30 15.12
N ARG A 323 2.82 -29.57 14.65
CA ARG A 323 3.40 -29.95 13.37
C ARG A 323 2.72 -29.22 12.21
N PHE A 324 1.40 -29.16 12.21
CA PHE A 324 0.63 -28.44 11.20
C PHE A 324 0.95 -26.95 11.17
N SER A 325 1.02 -26.29 12.33
CA SER A 325 1.42 -24.88 12.43
C SER A 325 2.86 -24.64 11.91
N LYS A 326 3.76 -25.65 12.09
CA LYS A 326 5.12 -25.57 11.55
C LYS A 326 5.11 -25.68 10.03
N ILE A 327 4.33 -26.58 9.44
CA ILE A 327 4.18 -26.72 7.98
C ILE A 327 3.66 -25.41 7.38
N LEU A 328 2.58 -24.85 7.92
CA LEU A 328 2.04 -23.56 7.47
C LEU A 328 3.09 -22.45 7.52
N ARG A 329 3.89 -22.42 8.60
CA ARG A 329 4.96 -21.43 8.75
C ARG A 329 6.03 -21.59 7.69
N ASP A 330 6.52 -22.82 7.47
CA ASP A 330 7.58 -23.11 6.52
C ASP A 330 7.13 -22.72 5.09
N GLU A 331 5.87 -22.99 4.72
CA GLU A 331 5.31 -22.59 3.43
C GLU A 331 5.17 -21.06 3.30
N LEU A 332 4.70 -20.38 4.34
CA LEU A 332 4.62 -18.91 4.32
C LEU A 332 5.99 -18.26 4.32
N ASP A 333 6.97 -18.83 5.01
CA ASP A 333 8.35 -18.32 5.05
C ASP A 333 9.02 -18.43 3.68
N LYS A 334 8.85 -19.56 2.97
CA LYS A 334 9.42 -19.80 1.63
C LYS A 334 8.68 -19.06 0.51
N GLY A 335 7.38 -18.90 0.63
CA GLY A 335 6.52 -18.28 -0.37
C GLY A 335 6.32 -16.78 -0.12
N LEU A 336 5.13 -16.41 0.34
CA LEU A 336 4.68 -15.04 0.49
C LEU A 336 5.60 -14.18 1.39
N GLY A 337 6.25 -14.81 2.38
CA GLY A 337 7.21 -14.14 3.26
C GLY A 337 8.37 -13.49 2.52
N ILE A 338 8.90 -14.18 1.49
CA ILE A 338 9.96 -13.67 0.60
C ILE A 338 9.34 -12.71 -0.42
N GLN A 339 8.27 -13.12 -1.11
CA GLN A 339 7.63 -12.36 -2.19
C GLN A 339 7.18 -10.96 -1.77
N LEU A 340 6.72 -10.80 -0.53
CA LEU A 340 6.30 -9.51 0.03
C LEU A 340 7.23 -8.98 1.12
N ASN A 341 8.39 -9.58 1.35
CA ASN A 341 9.30 -9.21 2.44
C ASN A 341 8.54 -8.98 3.77
N LEU A 342 7.73 -9.97 4.17
CA LEU A 342 6.93 -9.87 5.37
C LEU A 342 7.78 -10.08 6.63
N ARG A 343 7.59 -9.24 7.63
CA ARG A 343 8.25 -9.40 8.94
C ARG A 343 7.82 -10.72 9.59
N ARG A 344 8.72 -11.32 10.37
CA ARG A 344 8.45 -12.57 11.10
C ARG A 344 7.20 -12.48 11.98
N SER A 345 6.97 -11.36 12.65
CA SER A 345 5.77 -11.15 13.48
C SER A 345 4.47 -11.26 12.68
N ILE A 346 4.41 -10.66 11.48
CA ILE A 346 3.25 -10.72 10.57
C ILE A 346 2.97 -12.17 10.19
N ARG A 347 3.99 -12.91 9.74
CA ARG A 347 3.84 -14.33 9.38
C ARG A 347 3.39 -15.20 10.55
N GLN A 348 3.89 -14.89 11.75
CA GLN A 348 3.54 -15.61 12.97
C GLN A 348 2.06 -15.42 13.35
N GLU A 349 1.53 -14.20 13.25
CA GLU A 349 0.11 -13.92 13.45
C GLU A 349 -0.77 -14.61 12.41
N MET A 350 -0.35 -14.58 11.13
CA MET A 350 -1.06 -15.30 10.07
C MET A 350 -1.15 -16.81 10.35
N VAL A 351 -0.07 -17.43 10.81
CA VAL A 351 -0.05 -18.86 11.20
C VAL A 351 -0.99 -19.11 12.38
N ILE A 352 -1.02 -18.23 13.37
CA ILE A 352 -1.95 -18.36 14.53
C ILE A 352 -3.39 -18.32 14.04
N LEU A 353 -3.76 -17.38 13.17
CA LEU A 353 -5.13 -17.24 12.65
C LEU A 353 -5.53 -18.48 11.84
N LEU A 354 -4.70 -18.89 10.88
CA LEU A 354 -4.98 -20.03 10.01
C LEU A 354 -5.04 -21.35 10.79
N SER A 355 -4.07 -21.64 11.66
CA SER A 355 -4.01 -22.92 12.40
C SER A 355 -5.12 -23.09 13.42
N ASN A 356 -5.68 -22.00 13.92
CA ASN A 356 -6.81 -22.06 14.88
C ASN A 356 -8.19 -22.00 14.19
N LEU A 357 -8.28 -21.61 12.92
CA LEU A 357 -9.55 -21.47 12.21
C LEU A 357 -10.43 -22.73 12.30
N PRO A 358 -9.92 -23.97 12.06
CA PRO A 358 -10.75 -25.17 12.10
C PRO A 358 -11.42 -25.42 13.46
N GLN A 359 -10.70 -25.11 14.53
CA GLN A 359 -11.23 -25.27 15.90
C GLN A 359 -12.26 -24.21 16.22
N PHE A 360 -12.03 -22.96 15.81
CA PHE A 360 -12.94 -21.85 16.03
C PHE A 360 -14.24 -22.01 15.24
N LEU A 361 -14.18 -22.50 14.00
CA LEU A 361 -15.38 -22.81 13.20
C LEU A 361 -16.29 -23.81 13.91
N ARG A 362 -15.73 -24.89 14.45
CA ARG A 362 -16.54 -25.88 15.22
C ARG A 362 -17.20 -25.29 16.44
N TYR A 363 -16.54 -24.39 17.15
CA TYR A 363 -17.14 -23.71 18.29
C TYR A 363 -18.21 -22.70 17.89
N HIS A 364 -17.99 -22.03 16.74
CA HIS A 364 -18.94 -21.11 16.16
C HIS A 364 -20.22 -21.85 15.71
N GLU A 365 -20.09 -22.95 14.96
CA GLU A 365 -21.20 -23.78 14.49
C GLU A 365 -22.02 -24.40 15.63
N SER A 366 -21.33 -24.88 16.68
CA SER A 366 -21.99 -25.47 17.87
C SER A 366 -22.50 -24.42 18.85
N ASN A 367 -22.23 -23.15 18.63
CA ASN A 367 -22.45 -22.04 19.57
C ASN A 367 -21.97 -22.35 21.01
N SER A 368 -20.92 -23.15 21.12
CA SER A 368 -20.42 -23.67 22.40
C SER A 368 -18.92 -23.34 22.53
N TRP A 369 -18.63 -22.36 23.37
CA TRP A 369 -17.25 -21.85 23.57
C TRP A 369 -16.68 -22.32 24.92
N PRO A 370 -15.67 -23.21 24.94
CA PRO A 370 -14.99 -23.62 26.17
C PRO A 370 -14.39 -22.45 26.94
N LYS A 371 -14.54 -22.45 28.27
CA LYS A 371 -14.03 -21.36 29.14
C LYS A 371 -12.50 -21.15 28.97
N TRP A 372 -11.74 -22.22 28.75
CA TRP A 372 -10.27 -22.13 28.60
C TRP A 372 -9.81 -21.39 27.35
N ILE A 373 -10.56 -21.51 26.23
CA ILE A 373 -10.16 -20.83 24.98
C ILE A 373 -10.37 -19.32 25.07
N LYS A 374 -11.43 -18.90 25.81
CA LYS A 374 -11.71 -17.46 26.03
C LYS A 374 -10.60 -16.75 26.83
N LYS A 375 -9.76 -17.52 27.55
CA LYS A 375 -8.61 -17.00 28.30
C LYS A 375 -7.32 -16.87 27.45
N LYS A 376 -7.32 -17.37 26.22
CA LYS A 376 -6.14 -17.29 25.34
C LYS A 376 -5.98 -15.89 24.76
N SER A 377 -4.72 -15.42 24.65
CA SER A 377 -4.41 -14.09 24.11
C SER A 377 -4.92 -13.89 22.68
N TYR A 378 -4.89 -14.93 21.87
CA TYR A 378 -5.35 -14.92 20.49
C TYR A 378 -6.88 -15.08 20.32
N TYR A 379 -7.65 -15.29 21.40
CA TYR A 379 -9.08 -15.61 21.32
C TYR A 379 -9.86 -14.56 20.52
N LYS A 380 -9.72 -13.28 20.86
CA LYS A 380 -10.45 -12.20 20.20
C LYS A 380 -10.14 -12.11 18.70
N SER A 381 -8.86 -12.23 18.34
CA SER A 381 -8.46 -12.18 16.93
C SER A 381 -8.94 -13.39 16.15
N CYS A 382 -8.81 -14.60 16.71
CA CYS A 382 -9.30 -15.83 16.05
C CYS A 382 -10.82 -15.92 16.00
N SER A 383 -11.57 -15.39 16.99
CA SER A 383 -13.04 -15.33 16.95
C SER A 383 -13.49 -14.44 15.80
N LEU A 384 -12.98 -13.21 15.74
CA LEU A 384 -13.30 -12.28 14.65
C LEU A 384 -12.89 -12.86 13.28
N PHE A 385 -11.73 -13.51 13.20
CA PHE A 385 -11.26 -14.15 11.97
C PHE A 385 -12.23 -15.23 11.49
N CYS A 386 -12.70 -16.07 12.43
CA CYS A 386 -13.70 -17.09 12.16
C CYS A 386 -15.04 -16.51 11.71
N GLU A 387 -15.51 -15.46 12.38
CA GLU A 387 -16.77 -14.77 12.07
C GLU A 387 -16.73 -14.16 10.67
N LEU A 388 -15.64 -13.46 10.29
CA LEU A 388 -15.48 -12.87 8.95
C LEU A 388 -15.32 -13.94 7.86
N TYR A 389 -14.67 -15.05 8.16
CA TYR A 389 -14.61 -16.17 7.24
C TYR A 389 -16.00 -16.81 7.07
N ALA A 390 -16.75 -17.04 8.16
CA ALA A 390 -18.13 -17.55 8.11
C ALA A 390 -19.05 -16.60 7.31
N GLU A 391 -18.91 -15.29 7.47
CA GLU A 391 -19.59 -14.29 6.65
C GLU A 391 -19.32 -14.50 5.15
N SER A 392 -18.08 -14.77 4.75
CA SER A 392 -17.75 -15.02 3.36
C SER A 392 -18.42 -16.26 2.76
N LEU A 393 -18.81 -17.22 3.61
CA LEU A 393 -19.51 -18.45 3.21
C LEU A 393 -21.02 -18.31 3.17
N THR A 394 -21.58 -17.56 4.12
CA THR A 394 -23.04 -17.50 4.37
C THR A 394 -23.69 -16.21 3.90
N GLY A 395 -22.90 -15.13 3.75
CA GLY A 395 -23.39 -13.77 3.52
C GLY A 395 -23.91 -13.06 4.79
N ASN A 396 -24.00 -13.76 5.93
CA ASN A 396 -24.44 -13.17 7.18
C ASN A 396 -23.35 -12.28 7.78
N GLN A 397 -23.60 -10.98 7.87
CA GLN A 397 -22.59 -10.01 8.29
C GLN A 397 -22.17 -10.21 9.76
N ALA A 398 -20.86 -10.30 9.98
CA ALA A 398 -20.28 -10.32 11.30
C ALA A 398 -20.27 -8.93 11.95
N GLU A 399 -20.44 -8.87 13.27
CA GLU A 399 -20.30 -7.64 14.03
C GLU A 399 -18.82 -7.25 14.14
N LEU A 400 -18.47 -6.07 13.68
CA LEU A 400 -17.11 -5.54 13.87
C LEU A 400 -16.97 -4.89 15.26
N PRO A 401 -15.85 -5.13 15.96
CA PRO A 401 -15.65 -4.55 17.29
C PRO A 401 -15.64 -3.02 17.21
N VAL A 402 -16.36 -2.37 18.12
CA VAL A 402 -16.49 -0.91 18.23
C VAL A 402 -15.14 -0.23 18.52
N SER A 403 -14.16 -0.97 19.07
CA SER A 403 -12.79 -0.50 19.32
C SER A 403 -11.80 -1.31 18.48
N PRO A 404 -10.74 -0.68 17.94
CA PRO A 404 -9.71 -1.42 17.23
C PRO A 404 -9.14 -2.49 18.17
N LEU A 405 -8.97 -3.71 17.64
CA LEU A 405 -8.21 -4.74 18.35
C LEU A 405 -6.84 -4.12 18.64
N LYS A 406 -6.56 -3.82 19.91
CA LYS A 406 -5.26 -3.32 20.32
C LYS A 406 -4.23 -4.39 19.99
N GLN A 407 -3.54 -4.22 18.87
CA GLN A 407 -2.22 -4.81 18.75
C GLN A 407 -1.32 -4.02 19.69
N GLU A 408 -1.02 -4.56 20.85
CA GLU A 408 0.08 -4.12 21.69
C GLU A 408 1.39 -4.45 20.95
N TYR A 409 1.70 -3.72 19.89
CA TYR A 409 3.07 -3.62 19.44
C TYR A 409 3.80 -2.75 20.47
N ARG A 410 4.35 -3.37 21.49
CA ARG A 410 5.44 -2.80 22.27
C ARG A 410 6.68 -2.70 21.39
N SER A 411 6.68 -1.75 20.47
CA SER A 411 7.93 -1.09 20.10
C SER A 411 8.32 -0.26 21.30
N LYS A 412 9.22 -0.77 22.15
CA LYS A 412 9.92 0.10 23.09
C LYS A 412 10.57 1.21 22.25
N PRO A 413 10.18 2.48 22.43
CA PRO A 413 11.02 3.56 21.97
C PRO A 413 12.30 3.44 22.82
N THR A 414 13.45 3.42 22.20
CA THR A 414 14.70 3.71 22.87
C THR A 414 14.64 5.18 23.24
N GLU A 415 13.98 5.51 24.33
CA GLU A 415 14.11 6.80 24.99
C GLU A 415 15.51 6.90 25.57
N GLN A 416 16.38 7.56 24.82
CA GLN A 416 17.49 8.24 25.45
C GLN A 416 16.91 9.41 26.25
N SER A 417 16.47 9.12 27.48
CA SER A 417 16.19 10.14 28.47
C SER A 417 17.51 10.85 28.82
N ARG A 418 17.67 12.05 28.29
CA ARG A 418 18.64 13.01 28.84
C ARG A 418 18.15 13.47 30.22
N SER A 419 18.44 12.71 31.27
CA SER A 419 18.39 13.24 32.63
C SER A 419 19.59 14.13 32.85
N LYS A 420 19.36 15.42 33.09
CA LYS A 420 20.31 16.30 33.75
C LYS A 420 20.48 15.79 35.18
N GLY A 421 21.57 15.11 35.43
CA GLY A 421 21.96 14.65 36.78
C GLY A 421 23.45 14.76 36.96
N ASN A 422 23.87 15.51 37.97
CA ASN A 422 25.17 15.83 38.57
C ASN A 422 26.35 14.94 38.14
N ARG A 423 27.37 15.60 37.62
CA ARG A 423 28.73 15.07 37.47
C ARG A 423 29.35 14.78 38.83
N SER A 424 29.37 13.54 39.27
CA SER A 424 30.42 13.04 40.17
C SER A 424 31.44 12.28 39.33
N ARG A 425 32.68 12.69 39.42
CA ARG A 425 33.85 12.08 38.76
C ARG A 425 33.96 10.61 39.18
N ARG A 426 33.62 9.67 38.29
CA ARG A 426 34.10 8.28 38.43
C ARG A 426 35.32 8.09 37.54
N LYS A 427 36.42 7.67 38.18
CA LYS A 427 37.68 7.30 37.52
C LYS A 427 37.44 6.19 36.52
N SER A 428 37.89 6.41 35.29
CA SER A 428 37.92 5.38 34.24
C SER A 428 38.99 4.34 34.63
N TYR A 429 38.54 3.11 34.80
CA TYR A 429 39.43 1.94 34.82
C TYR A 429 39.55 1.46 33.37
N ASN A 430 40.70 1.70 32.76
CA ASN A 430 41.10 1.02 31.54
C ASN A 430 41.75 -0.31 31.96
N PRO A 431 41.23 -1.49 31.52
CA PRO A 431 41.95 -2.72 31.69
C PRO A 431 43.13 -2.76 30.71
N SER A 432 44.35 -2.61 31.23
CA SER A 432 45.58 -2.90 30.48
C SER A 432 45.74 -4.42 30.43
N PHE A 433 45.62 -5.00 29.24
CA PHE A 433 46.06 -6.39 29.01
C PHE A 433 47.59 -6.41 28.93
N SER A 434 48.24 -6.90 29.98
CA SER A 434 49.66 -7.26 29.90
C SER A 434 49.82 -8.60 29.22
N SER A 435 50.48 -8.62 28.05
CA SER A 435 50.88 -9.83 27.35
C SER A 435 52.01 -10.52 28.10
N LYS A 436 51.68 -11.41 29.02
CA LYS A 436 52.62 -12.47 29.47
C LYS A 436 51.97 -13.83 29.35
N LYS A 437 52.35 -14.49 28.24
CA LYS A 437 52.46 -15.94 28.05
C LYS A 437 51.37 -16.83 28.67
N LYS A 438 50.33 -17.11 27.89
CA LYS A 438 49.78 -18.43 27.62
C LYS A 438 48.47 -18.24 26.79
N GLY A 439 48.42 -18.81 25.60
CA GLY A 439 47.23 -18.77 24.76
C GLY A 439 46.10 -19.54 25.44
N ILE A 440 44.89 -19.12 25.13
CA ILE A 440 43.62 -19.59 25.71
C ILE A 440 43.35 -21.09 25.44
N PHE A 441 44.20 -21.77 24.64
CA PHE A 441 44.03 -23.19 24.29
C PHE A 441 45.26 -24.05 24.51
N GLY A 442 46.19 -23.71 25.35
CA GLY A 442 47.20 -24.63 25.89
C GLY A 442 48.16 -25.29 24.86
N LEU A 443 48.30 -24.78 23.66
CA LEU A 443 49.29 -25.27 22.69
C LEU A 443 50.54 -24.39 22.73
N LYS A 444 51.66 -25.03 23.12
CA LYS A 444 53.02 -24.49 22.96
C LYS A 444 53.36 -24.44 21.48
N LYS A 445 53.92 -23.33 21.05
CA LYS A 445 54.90 -23.31 19.98
C LYS A 445 56.26 -23.33 20.62
#